data_d0ef38f5c9af21468dce600a59912cfc
#
_entry.id   d0ef38f5c9af21468dce600a59912cfc
#
_cell.length_a   1.000
_cell.length_b   1.000
_cell.length_c   1.000
_cell.angle_alpha   90.00
_cell.angle_beta   90.00
_cell.angle_gamma   90.00
#
_symmetry.space_group_name_H-M   'P 1'
#
loop_
_entity.id
_entity.type
_entity.pdbx_description
1 polymer ?
#
loop_
_entity_poly.entity_id
_entity_poly.type
_entity_poly.pdbx_seq_one_letter_code
_entity_poly.pdbx_strand_id
1 'polypeptide(L)'
;MLFRSWEWPVNYALGGVGIEGHAIICVVGALFYLVISVIYIIQNGLGFGVADTSDPVVKAALWGLIFVPFMIGLYWMVNYKRPVDGANDNLSGCYMGIAILKALKDEGIELENTEIGVVLTGSEEAGLRGSKAWCEAHKDEFNDVPTFFYSYDTIYDPKYLMVNYRDLNGTVKVDKDVSDLFMESAKELGIHCSKGMVPPLGGATDSAAFAQAGLRATGITGLNHKLESYYHTRRDTYDNMNEKGLADCYAVSVKVLEKFDAGAKQ
;
A
#
# COMPACT_ATOMS: atom_id res chain seq x y z
N MET A 1 -5.68 1.08 -20.00
CA MET A 1 -6.58 0.97 -18.83
C MET A 1 -6.18 2.10 -17.91
N LEU A 2 -7.05 3.04 -17.58
CA LEU A 2 -6.71 4.14 -16.71
C LEU A 2 -6.72 3.60 -15.27
N PHE A 3 -5.57 3.59 -14.63
CA PHE A 3 -5.47 3.38 -13.19
C PHE A 3 -6.10 4.60 -12.55
N ARG A 4 -7.29 4.44 -11.99
CA ARG A 4 -8.03 5.52 -11.32
C ARG A 4 -8.38 5.05 -9.95
N SER A 5 -7.80 5.67 -8.97
CA SER A 5 -8.23 5.62 -7.59
C SER A 5 -9.52 6.45 -7.42
N TRP A 6 -10.18 6.28 -6.29
CA TRP A 6 -11.40 7.02 -5.97
C TRP A 6 -11.10 8.09 -4.92
N GLU A 7 -11.69 9.27 -5.11
CA GLU A 7 -11.47 10.36 -4.17
C GLU A 7 -11.94 10.00 -2.76
N TRP A 8 -11.11 10.31 -1.77
CA TRP A 8 -11.44 10.30 -0.36
C TRP A 8 -11.78 11.72 0.12
N PRO A 9 -13.08 12.07 0.20
CA PRO A 9 -13.51 13.43 0.54
C PRO A 9 -13.01 13.89 1.90
N VAL A 10 -12.87 12.99 2.86
CA VAL A 10 -12.37 13.31 4.22
C VAL A 10 -10.90 13.71 4.15
N ASN A 11 -10.08 12.98 3.39
CA ASN A 11 -8.67 13.35 3.19
C ASN A 11 -8.55 14.67 2.42
N TYR A 12 -9.39 14.88 1.42
CA TYR A 12 -9.42 16.15 0.68
C TYR A 12 -9.72 17.34 1.59
N ALA A 13 -10.66 17.19 2.52
CA ALA A 13 -11.10 18.26 3.40
C ALA A 13 -10.21 18.48 4.62
N LEU A 14 -9.75 17.40 5.26
CA LEU A 14 -9.09 17.41 6.56
C LEU A 14 -7.65 16.90 6.55
N GLY A 15 -7.20 16.35 5.42
CA GLY A 15 -5.90 15.68 5.31
C GLY A 15 -5.85 14.33 6.03
N GLY A 16 -4.68 13.71 6.04
CA GLY A 16 -4.48 12.37 6.59
C GLY A 16 -4.89 12.21 8.05
N VAL A 17 -4.65 13.23 8.87
CA VAL A 17 -5.07 13.23 10.28
C VAL A 17 -6.60 13.06 10.42
N GLY A 18 -7.38 13.63 9.50
CA GLY A 18 -8.84 13.49 9.50
C GLY A 18 -9.28 12.07 9.17
N ILE A 19 -8.65 11.41 8.21
CA ILE A 19 -8.94 10.01 7.86
C ILE A 19 -8.52 9.05 8.97
N GLU A 20 -7.30 9.18 9.48
CA GLU A 20 -6.81 8.35 10.57
C GLU A 20 -7.70 8.49 11.81
N GLY A 21 -8.05 9.73 12.19
CA GLY A 21 -8.95 10.01 13.29
C GLY A 21 -10.33 9.38 13.07
N HIS A 22 -10.90 9.51 11.87
CA HIS A 22 -12.18 8.89 11.52
C HIS A 22 -12.14 7.36 11.63
N ALA A 23 -11.12 6.73 11.07
CA ALA A 23 -10.93 5.28 11.12
C ALA A 23 -10.78 4.79 12.58
N ILE A 24 -9.97 5.47 13.39
CA ILE A 24 -9.78 5.14 14.82
C ILE A 24 -11.11 5.24 15.57
N ILE A 25 -11.90 6.30 15.38
CA ILE A 25 -13.20 6.45 16.02
C ILE A 25 -14.15 5.31 15.63
N CYS A 26 -14.16 4.91 14.36
CA CYS A 26 -14.97 3.79 13.90
C CYS A 26 -14.55 2.46 14.54
N VAL A 27 -13.25 2.18 14.63
CA VAL A 27 -12.71 0.97 15.28
C VAL A 27 -13.06 0.97 16.77
N VAL A 28 -12.86 2.07 17.47
CA VAL A 28 -13.21 2.22 18.90
C VAL A 28 -14.71 1.99 19.10
N GLY A 29 -15.56 2.58 18.23
CA GLY A 29 -17.00 2.38 18.29
C GLY A 29 -17.42 0.93 18.05
N ALA A 30 -16.80 0.26 17.07
CA ALA A 30 -17.07 -1.15 16.79
C ALA A 30 -16.68 -2.06 17.97
N LEU A 31 -15.51 -1.84 18.56
CA LEU A 31 -15.05 -2.57 19.75
C LEU A 31 -15.96 -2.30 20.95
N PHE A 32 -16.36 -1.05 21.16
CA PHE A 32 -17.29 -0.70 22.21
C PHE A 32 -18.60 -1.48 22.08
N TYR A 33 -19.22 -1.47 20.90
CA TYR A 33 -20.47 -2.22 20.70
C TYR A 33 -20.27 -3.72 20.80
N LEU A 34 -19.15 -4.27 20.36
CA LEU A 34 -18.82 -5.68 20.54
C LEU A 34 -18.81 -6.06 22.03
N VAL A 35 -18.08 -5.29 22.86
CA VAL A 35 -17.98 -5.54 24.29
C VAL A 35 -19.34 -5.42 24.96
N ILE A 36 -20.10 -4.36 24.71
CA ILE A 36 -21.44 -4.16 25.26
C ILE A 36 -22.38 -5.29 24.86
N SER A 37 -22.33 -5.74 23.61
CA SER A 37 -23.16 -6.86 23.12
C SER A 37 -22.82 -8.16 23.83
N VAL A 38 -21.53 -8.45 24.04
CA VAL A 38 -21.08 -9.65 24.77
C VAL A 38 -21.59 -9.62 26.21
N ILE A 39 -21.43 -8.47 26.92
CA ILE A 39 -21.91 -8.32 28.30
C ILE A 39 -23.42 -8.52 28.35
N TYR A 40 -24.17 -7.90 27.44
CA TYR A 40 -25.60 -8.02 27.36
C TYR A 40 -26.05 -9.48 27.16
N ILE A 41 -25.41 -10.21 26.25
CA ILE A 41 -25.68 -11.63 25.99
C ILE A 41 -25.40 -12.50 27.19
N ILE A 42 -24.32 -12.25 27.92
CA ILE A 42 -23.95 -12.98 29.14
C ILE A 42 -25.03 -12.77 30.22
N GLN A 43 -25.56 -11.55 30.36
CA GLN A 43 -26.55 -11.21 31.37
C GLN A 43 -27.96 -11.67 31.03
N ASN A 44 -28.35 -11.56 29.74
CA ASN A 44 -29.76 -11.73 29.33
C ASN A 44 -29.99 -12.90 28.37
N GLY A 45 -28.92 -13.59 27.94
CA GLY A 45 -28.98 -14.63 26.91
C GLY A 45 -29.19 -14.07 25.50
N LEU A 46 -29.24 -14.98 24.51
CA LEU A 46 -29.64 -14.70 23.14
C LEU A 46 -31.17 -14.62 23.02
N GLY A 47 -31.74 -13.46 23.29
CA GLY A 47 -33.16 -13.23 23.17
C GLY A 47 -33.50 -11.98 22.36
N PHE A 48 -34.55 -12.07 21.55
CA PHE A 48 -35.16 -10.92 20.89
C PHE A 48 -36.25 -10.36 21.78
N GLY A 49 -35.91 -9.45 22.66
CA GLY A 49 -36.86 -8.76 23.54
C GLY A 49 -36.74 -7.25 23.42
N VAL A 50 -37.69 -6.53 23.96
CA VAL A 50 -37.58 -5.08 24.13
C VAL A 50 -36.54 -4.82 25.21
N ALA A 51 -35.48 -4.11 24.85
CA ALA A 51 -34.42 -3.76 25.79
C ALA A 51 -34.95 -2.85 26.91
N ASP A 52 -34.69 -3.25 28.15
CA ASP A 52 -35.02 -2.41 29.31
C ASP A 52 -34.03 -1.23 29.37
N THR A 53 -34.54 -0.04 29.12
CA THR A 53 -33.72 1.20 29.16
C THR A 53 -33.26 1.56 30.58
N SER A 54 -33.72 0.90 31.62
CA SER A 54 -33.19 1.04 32.98
C SER A 54 -31.88 0.26 33.20
N ASP A 55 -31.63 -0.78 32.38
CA ASP A 55 -30.43 -1.60 32.44
C ASP A 55 -29.20 -0.77 32.14
N PRO A 56 -28.14 -0.79 33.02
CA PRO A 56 -26.90 -0.08 32.81
C PRO A 56 -26.20 -0.39 31.49
N VAL A 57 -26.30 -1.64 31.00
CA VAL A 57 -25.68 -2.08 29.74
C VAL A 57 -26.40 -1.44 28.55
N VAL A 58 -27.73 -1.40 28.60
CA VAL A 58 -28.54 -0.72 27.58
C VAL A 58 -28.27 0.79 27.57
N LYS A 59 -28.16 1.40 28.76
CA LYS A 59 -27.75 2.82 28.87
C LYS A 59 -26.37 3.06 28.24
N ALA A 60 -25.40 2.18 28.52
CA ALA A 60 -24.08 2.30 27.90
C ALA A 60 -24.14 2.18 26.36
N ALA A 61 -24.96 1.25 25.84
CA ALA A 61 -25.19 1.13 24.40
C ALA A 61 -25.79 2.42 23.80
N LEU A 62 -26.72 3.08 24.50
CA LEU A 62 -27.28 4.36 24.07
C LEU A 62 -26.23 5.47 24.02
N TRP A 63 -25.31 5.53 25.00
CA TRP A 63 -24.18 6.45 24.93
C TRP A 63 -23.27 6.17 23.74
N GLY A 64 -23.14 4.91 23.32
CA GLY A 64 -22.40 4.50 22.14
C GLY A 64 -22.97 5.07 20.83
N LEU A 65 -24.21 5.60 20.82
CA LEU A 65 -24.77 6.25 19.62
C LEU A 65 -23.91 7.43 19.11
N ILE A 66 -23.02 7.97 19.95
CA ILE A 66 -22.03 8.99 19.53
C ILE A 66 -21.13 8.48 18.39
N PHE A 67 -20.90 7.17 18.27
CA PHE A 67 -20.08 6.59 17.21
C PHE A 67 -20.86 6.40 15.90
N VAL A 68 -22.19 6.35 15.93
CA VAL A 68 -23.02 6.06 14.75
C VAL A 68 -22.79 7.04 13.60
N PRO A 69 -22.71 8.37 13.81
CA PRO A 69 -22.42 9.30 12.71
C PRO A 69 -21.09 8.99 11.99
N PHE A 70 -20.07 8.54 12.72
CA PHE A 70 -18.77 8.18 12.13
C PHE A 70 -18.88 6.87 11.35
N MET A 71 -19.59 5.87 11.86
CA MET A 71 -19.85 4.62 11.15
C MET A 71 -20.67 4.84 9.87
N ILE A 72 -21.68 5.69 9.93
CA ILE A 72 -22.43 6.12 8.75
C ILE A 72 -21.51 6.89 7.79
N GLY A 73 -20.58 7.70 8.32
CA GLY A 73 -19.58 8.44 7.56
C GLY A 73 -18.68 7.56 6.70
N LEU A 74 -18.45 6.29 7.06
CA LEU A 74 -17.71 5.33 6.23
C LEU A 74 -18.34 5.16 4.84
N TYR A 75 -19.66 5.28 4.72
CA TYR A 75 -20.33 5.20 3.43
C TYR A 75 -19.90 6.31 2.47
N TRP A 76 -19.53 7.49 2.99
CA TRP A 76 -19.04 8.63 2.20
C TRP A 76 -17.52 8.76 2.22
N MET A 77 -16.82 7.81 2.83
CA MET A 77 -15.36 7.85 2.92
C MET A 77 -14.72 7.76 1.53
N VAL A 78 -15.36 7.06 0.59
CA VAL A 78 -14.93 6.94 -0.80
C VAL A 78 -16.02 7.48 -1.73
N ASN A 79 -15.66 8.42 -2.58
CA ASN A 79 -16.57 8.97 -3.59
C ASN A 79 -16.41 8.21 -4.92
N TYR A 80 -17.18 7.16 -5.10
CA TYR A 80 -17.17 6.33 -6.33
C TYR A 80 -17.60 7.05 -7.61
N LYS A 81 -18.08 8.28 -7.53
CA LYS A 81 -18.45 9.10 -8.69
C LYS A 81 -17.32 10.01 -9.17
N ARG A 82 -16.25 10.13 -8.39
CA ARG A 82 -15.13 11.01 -8.69
C ARG A 82 -13.82 10.21 -8.72
N PRO A 83 -13.40 9.77 -9.91
CA PRO A 83 -12.05 9.23 -10.07
C PRO A 83 -11.03 10.38 -9.91
N VAL A 84 -9.83 10.03 -9.43
CA VAL A 84 -8.68 10.92 -9.33
C VAL A 84 -7.61 10.50 -10.35
N ASP A 85 -6.69 11.40 -10.67
CA ASP A 85 -5.68 11.12 -11.70
C ASP A 85 -4.67 10.08 -11.24
N GLY A 86 -4.34 10.03 -9.94
CA GLY A 86 -3.44 9.03 -9.39
C GLY A 86 -2.02 9.17 -9.92
N ALA A 87 -1.50 10.42 -10.00
CA ALA A 87 -0.18 10.66 -10.57
C ALA A 87 0.93 10.06 -9.70
N ASN A 88 0.87 10.28 -8.39
CA ASN A 88 1.78 9.63 -7.45
C ASN A 88 1.29 8.22 -7.13
N ASP A 89 0.00 8.04 -6.90
CA ASP A 89 -0.64 6.78 -6.56
C ASP A 89 -1.60 6.31 -7.67
N ASN A 90 -1.16 5.47 -8.67
CA ASN A 90 0.20 4.94 -8.70
C ASN A 90 0.77 5.00 -10.14
N LEU A 91 0.59 6.11 -10.87
CA LEU A 91 1.27 6.28 -12.15
C LEU A 91 2.80 6.38 -11.96
N SER A 92 3.27 6.92 -10.83
CA SER A 92 4.70 6.99 -10.51
C SER A 92 5.36 5.60 -10.56
N GLY A 93 4.77 4.60 -9.92
CA GLY A 93 5.27 3.22 -9.95
C GLY A 93 5.18 2.58 -11.33
N CYS A 94 4.08 2.80 -12.06
CA CYS A 94 3.91 2.31 -13.42
C CYS A 94 4.98 2.84 -14.37
N TYR A 95 5.22 4.16 -14.34
CA TYR A 95 6.25 4.79 -15.16
C TYR A 95 7.66 4.43 -14.71
N MET A 96 7.89 4.14 -13.43
CA MET A 96 9.18 3.67 -12.95
C MET A 96 9.60 2.40 -13.67
N GLY A 97 8.75 1.39 -13.72
CA GLY A 97 9.04 0.15 -14.44
C GLY A 97 9.31 0.39 -15.94
N ILE A 98 8.48 1.21 -16.59
CA ILE A 98 8.65 1.55 -18.01
C ILE A 98 9.95 2.32 -18.24
N ALA A 99 10.30 3.27 -17.37
CA ALA A 99 11.52 4.07 -17.46
C ALA A 99 12.77 3.19 -17.36
N ILE A 100 12.79 2.22 -16.46
CA ILE A 100 13.90 1.27 -16.32
C ILE A 100 14.09 0.48 -17.62
N LEU A 101 13.03 -0.09 -18.19
CA LEU A 101 13.12 -0.81 -19.47
C LEU A 101 13.61 0.09 -20.62
N LYS A 102 13.09 1.32 -20.66
CA LYS A 102 13.46 2.29 -21.68
C LYS A 102 14.93 2.68 -21.58
N ALA A 103 15.42 2.92 -20.38
CA ALA A 103 16.82 3.30 -20.15
C ALA A 103 17.78 2.18 -20.56
N LEU A 104 17.52 0.94 -20.20
CA LEU A 104 18.32 -0.20 -20.66
C LEU A 104 18.48 -0.20 -22.16
N LYS A 105 17.40 0.09 -22.90
CA LYS A 105 17.42 0.15 -24.35
C LYS A 105 18.14 1.39 -24.90
N ASP A 106 17.83 2.58 -24.35
CA ASP A 106 18.32 3.87 -24.89
C ASP A 106 19.78 4.13 -24.52
N GLU A 107 20.21 3.69 -23.33
CA GLU A 107 21.57 3.86 -22.81
C GLU A 107 22.49 2.70 -23.20
N GLY A 108 21.95 1.68 -23.89
CA GLY A 108 22.68 0.50 -24.31
C GLY A 108 23.22 -0.32 -23.13
N ILE A 109 22.52 -0.32 -22.01
CA ILE A 109 22.88 -1.16 -20.86
C ILE A 109 22.51 -2.60 -21.19
N GLU A 110 23.52 -3.42 -21.42
CA GLU A 110 23.37 -4.86 -21.66
C GLU A 110 23.50 -5.62 -20.34
N LEU A 111 22.45 -6.34 -19.97
CA LEU A 111 22.51 -7.30 -18.88
C LEU A 111 22.93 -8.64 -19.46
N GLU A 112 23.99 -9.25 -18.91
CA GLU A 112 24.56 -10.46 -19.47
C GLU A 112 23.84 -11.73 -19.03
N ASN A 113 23.24 -11.71 -17.84
CA ASN A 113 22.70 -12.91 -17.17
C ASN A 113 21.28 -12.71 -16.65
N THR A 114 20.68 -11.54 -16.88
CA THR A 114 19.41 -11.17 -16.29
C THR A 114 18.42 -10.74 -17.37
N GLU A 115 17.23 -11.31 -17.31
CA GLU A 115 16.07 -10.85 -18.06
C GLU A 115 15.24 -9.93 -17.18
N ILE A 116 14.73 -8.84 -17.75
CA ILE A 116 13.88 -7.88 -17.05
C ILE A 116 12.49 -7.90 -17.63
N GLY A 117 11.49 -7.93 -16.76
CA GLY A 117 10.09 -7.80 -17.11
C GLY A 117 9.39 -6.71 -16.30
N VAL A 118 8.36 -6.11 -16.84
CA VAL A 118 7.46 -5.20 -16.13
C VAL A 118 6.04 -5.73 -16.20
N VAL A 119 5.43 -5.86 -15.04
CA VAL A 119 4.03 -6.25 -14.89
C VAL A 119 3.24 -5.03 -14.43
N LEU A 120 2.30 -4.58 -15.25
CA LEU A 120 1.36 -3.52 -14.90
C LEU A 120 0.07 -4.17 -14.41
N THR A 121 -0.09 -4.24 -13.11
CA THR A 121 -1.26 -4.80 -12.46
C THR A 121 -2.42 -3.81 -12.43
N GLY A 122 -3.63 -4.31 -12.42
CA GLY A 122 -4.83 -3.49 -12.25
C GLY A 122 -5.60 -3.88 -11.00
N SER A 123 -6.54 -3.03 -10.60
CA SER A 123 -7.43 -3.31 -9.47
C SER A 123 -6.68 -3.54 -8.14
N GLU A 124 -5.57 -2.84 -7.92
CA GLU A 124 -4.83 -2.84 -6.67
C GLU A 124 -5.75 -2.38 -5.54
N GLU A 125 -6.38 -1.23 -5.69
CA GLU A 125 -7.34 -0.59 -4.78
C GLU A 125 -8.57 -1.44 -4.41
N ALA A 126 -8.84 -2.46 -5.20
CA ALA A 126 -9.91 -3.41 -4.94
C ALA A 126 -9.43 -4.67 -4.19
N GLY A 127 -8.26 -4.60 -3.56
CA GLY A 127 -7.65 -5.65 -2.76
C GLY A 127 -6.66 -6.50 -3.52
N LEU A 128 -5.76 -5.89 -4.27
CA LEU A 128 -4.65 -6.53 -4.98
C LEU A 128 -5.11 -7.57 -6.03
N ARG A 129 -6.26 -7.31 -6.67
CA ARG A 129 -6.89 -8.35 -7.52
C ARG A 129 -6.07 -8.69 -8.75
N GLY A 130 -5.46 -7.68 -9.38
CA GLY A 130 -4.65 -7.88 -10.57
C GLY A 130 -3.38 -8.67 -10.28
N SER A 131 -2.63 -8.29 -9.26
CA SER A 131 -1.42 -8.99 -8.83
C SER A 131 -1.71 -10.41 -8.35
N LYS A 132 -2.80 -10.64 -7.60
CA LYS A 132 -3.22 -11.99 -7.20
C LYS A 132 -3.54 -12.88 -8.39
N ALA A 133 -4.32 -12.36 -9.36
CA ALA A 133 -4.66 -13.11 -10.56
C ALA A 133 -3.43 -13.40 -11.42
N TRP A 134 -2.52 -12.44 -11.54
CA TRP A 134 -1.27 -12.64 -12.24
C TRP A 134 -0.41 -13.71 -11.56
N CYS A 135 -0.25 -13.65 -10.24
CA CYS A 135 0.49 -14.65 -9.48
C CYS A 135 -0.12 -16.05 -9.61
N GLU A 136 -1.46 -16.14 -9.56
CA GLU A 136 -2.14 -17.43 -9.74
C GLU A 136 -1.83 -18.06 -11.11
N ALA A 137 -1.73 -17.24 -12.15
CA ALA A 137 -1.48 -17.71 -13.52
C ALA A 137 0.00 -18.00 -13.79
N HIS A 138 0.94 -17.29 -13.16
CA HIS A 138 2.35 -17.24 -13.60
C HIS A 138 3.38 -17.65 -12.56
N LYS A 139 3.02 -17.81 -11.27
CA LYS A 139 4.01 -18.05 -10.18
C LYS A 139 4.90 -19.28 -10.45
N ASP A 140 4.37 -20.30 -11.10
CA ASP A 140 5.09 -21.54 -11.36
C ASP A 140 6.19 -21.40 -12.42
N GLU A 141 6.15 -20.34 -13.24
CA GLU A 141 7.17 -20.02 -14.23
C GLU A 141 8.51 -19.62 -13.60
N PHE A 142 8.49 -19.26 -12.30
CA PHE A 142 9.67 -18.77 -11.56
C PHE A 142 10.24 -19.78 -10.56
N ASN A 143 9.72 -21.01 -10.53
CA ASN A 143 10.18 -22.02 -9.56
C ASN A 143 11.67 -22.38 -9.70
N ASP A 144 12.18 -22.40 -10.93
CA ASP A 144 13.55 -22.81 -11.23
C ASP A 144 14.44 -21.63 -11.68
N VAL A 145 13.92 -20.40 -11.65
CA VAL A 145 14.63 -19.19 -12.07
C VAL A 145 14.76 -18.23 -10.90
N PRO A 146 15.97 -17.88 -10.47
CA PRO A 146 16.16 -16.85 -9.44
C PRO A 146 15.55 -15.52 -9.90
N THR A 147 14.46 -15.12 -9.28
CA THR A 147 13.70 -13.93 -9.68
C THR A 147 13.37 -13.05 -8.49
N PHE A 148 13.55 -11.74 -8.64
CA PHE A 148 13.20 -10.73 -7.66
C PHE A 148 12.11 -9.83 -8.21
N PHE A 149 11.10 -9.54 -7.38
CA PHE A 149 9.99 -8.67 -7.71
C PHE A 149 10.04 -7.39 -6.87
N TYR A 150 10.04 -6.25 -7.52
CA TYR A 150 9.96 -4.94 -6.88
C TYR A 150 8.62 -4.28 -7.25
N SER A 151 7.76 -4.08 -6.26
CA SER A 151 6.52 -3.34 -6.43
C SER A 151 6.76 -1.87 -6.08
N TYR A 152 6.65 -0.99 -7.07
CA TYR A 152 6.78 0.45 -6.86
C TYR A 152 5.41 1.05 -6.61
N ASP A 153 5.29 1.75 -5.49
CA ASP A 153 4.03 2.32 -5.08
C ASP A 153 4.20 3.70 -4.47
N THR A 154 3.54 4.68 -5.05
CA THR A 154 3.54 6.07 -4.59
C THR A 154 4.97 6.62 -4.41
N ILE A 155 5.76 6.67 -5.48
CA ILE A 155 7.12 7.22 -5.47
C ILE A 155 7.03 8.74 -5.57
N TYR A 156 7.12 9.42 -4.43
CA TYR A 156 6.92 10.86 -4.32
C TYR A 156 8.10 11.58 -3.68
N ASP A 157 8.22 11.57 -2.37
CA ASP A 157 9.21 12.38 -1.65
C ASP A 157 10.49 11.57 -1.38
N PRO A 158 11.66 12.02 -1.87
CA PRO A 158 12.94 11.34 -1.65
C PRO A 158 13.28 11.18 -0.16
N LYS A 159 12.74 12.04 0.70
CA LYS A 159 12.90 11.95 2.15
C LYS A 159 12.23 10.71 2.74
N TYR A 160 11.19 10.22 2.09
CA TYR A 160 10.39 9.08 2.55
C TYR A 160 10.60 7.84 1.70
N LEU A 161 11.60 7.85 0.79
CA LEU A 161 11.93 6.63 0.04
C LEU A 161 12.23 5.50 1.03
N MET A 162 11.48 4.41 0.88
CA MET A 162 11.48 3.31 1.83
C MET A 162 11.36 1.99 1.09
N VAL A 163 12.06 0.97 1.58
CA VAL A 163 11.86 -0.42 1.22
C VAL A 163 11.13 -1.15 2.35
N ASN A 164 10.09 -1.90 1.99
CA ASN A 164 9.27 -2.62 2.94
C ASN A 164 9.93 -3.95 3.35
N TYR A 165 9.84 -4.30 4.61
CA TYR A 165 10.15 -5.64 5.15
C TYR A 165 8.89 -6.36 5.62
N ARG A 166 7.77 -5.63 5.66
CA ARG A 166 6.42 -6.14 5.85
C ARG A 166 5.44 -5.29 5.07
N ASP A 167 4.44 -5.95 4.54
CA ASP A 167 3.36 -5.36 3.76
C ASP A 167 1.99 -5.78 4.32
N LEU A 168 0.92 -5.37 3.66
CA LEU A 168 -0.47 -5.66 4.03
C LEU A 168 -0.71 -5.40 5.52
N ASN A 169 -0.80 -4.11 5.88
CA ASN A 169 -0.99 -3.69 7.27
C ASN A 169 0.07 -4.27 8.24
N GLY A 170 1.28 -4.55 7.75
CA GLY A 170 2.38 -5.14 8.51
C GLY A 170 2.26 -6.65 8.79
N THR A 171 1.27 -7.33 8.19
CA THR A 171 1.01 -8.75 8.44
C THR A 171 1.78 -9.69 7.53
N VAL A 172 2.08 -9.30 6.30
CA VAL A 172 2.81 -10.09 5.32
C VAL A 172 4.30 -9.80 5.39
N LYS A 173 5.12 -10.80 5.60
CA LYS A 173 6.58 -10.69 5.45
C LYS A 173 6.92 -10.75 3.97
N VAL A 174 7.75 -9.82 3.52
CA VAL A 174 8.36 -9.83 2.19
C VAL A 174 9.77 -10.39 2.24
N ASP A 175 10.36 -10.62 1.08
CA ASP A 175 11.69 -11.23 1.00
C ASP A 175 12.77 -10.25 1.51
N LYS A 176 13.58 -10.73 2.45
CA LYS A 176 14.62 -9.95 3.10
C LYS A 176 15.78 -9.63 2.15
N ASP A 177 16.21 -10.59 1.34
CA ASP A 177 17.37 -10.39 0.45
C ASP A 177 17.05 -9.41 -0.65
N VAL A 178 15.81 -9.46 -1.19
CA VAL A 178 15.29 -8.48 -2.16
C VAL A 178 15.27 -7.08 -1.56
N SER A 179 14.80 -6.96 -0.31
CA SER A 179 14.76 -5.69 0.41
C SER A 179 16.17 -5.18 0.74
N ASP A 180 17.06 -6.05 1.20
CA ASP A 180 18.45 -5.70 1.56
C ASP A 180 19.22 -5.24 0.31
N LEU A 181 19.05 -5.90 -0.85
CA LEU A 181 19.70 -5.51 -2.09
C LEU A 181 19.35 -4.07 -2.50
N PHE A 182 18.08 -3.67 -2.36
CA PHE A 182 17.66 -2.29 -2.61
C PHE A 182 18.28 -1.31 -1.61
N MET A 183 18.28 -1.64 -0.32
CA MET A 183 18.89 -0.82 0.72
C MET A 183 20.39 -0.63 0.53
N GLU A 184 21.12 -1.69 0.19
CA GLU A 184 22.56 -1.63 -0.08
C GLU A 184 22.87 -0.79 -1.31
N SER A 185 22.06 -0.93 -2.37
CA SER A 185 22.19 -0.15 -3.59
C SER A 185 21.98 1.35 -3.32
N ALA A 186 20.96 1.70 -2.54
CA ALA A 186 20.71 3.07 -2.12
C ALA A 186 21.90 3.64 -1.31
N LYS A 187 22.43 2.85 -0.37
CA LYS A 187 23.57 3.24 0.46
C LYS A 187 24.83 3.47 -0.38
N GLU A 188 25.11 2.62 -1.37
CA GLU A 188 26.26 2.78 -2.28
C GLU A 188 26.19 4.09 -3.08
N LEU A 189 24.98 4.49 -3.48
CA LEU A 189 24.74 5.73 -4.21
C LEU A 189 24.64 6.97 -3.30
N GLY A 190 24.68 6.79 -1.96
CA GLY A 190 24.46 7.88 -1.02
C GLY A 190 23.01 8.44 -1.05
N ILE A 191 22.07 7.67 -1.57
CA ILE A 191 20.65 8.02 -1.63
C ILE A 191 19.99 7.60 -0.33
N HIS A 192 19.18 8.50 0.25
CA HIS A 192 18.41 8.18 1.43
C HIS A 192 17.36 7.11 1.12
N CYS A 193 17.39 6.01 1.85
CA CYS A 193 16.34 5.01 1.82
C CYS A 193 16.16 4.44 3.23
N SER A 194 14.95 4.38 3.69
CA SER A 194 14.63 3.83 5.01
C SER A 194 14.12 2.39 4.91
N LYS A 195 14.29 1.65 6.00
CA LYS A 195 13.68 0.34 6.17
C LYS A 195 12.37 0.51 6.92
N GLY A 196 11.29 -0.01 6.37
CA GLY A 196 10.00 0.15 6.99
C GLY A 196 9.02 -0.98 6.74
N MET A 197 7.77 -0.70 7.03
CA MET A 197 6.64 -1.58 6.74
C MET A 197 5.42 -0.73 6.42
N VAL A 198 4.49 -1.29 5.67
CA VAL A 198 3.14 -0.72 5.57
C VAL A 198 2.50 -0.79 6.95
N PRO A 199 2.15 0.35 7.56
CA PRO A 199 1.65 0.36 8.95
C PRO A 199 0.28 -0.29 9.07
N PRO A 200 -0.16 -0.68 10.28
CA PRO A 200 -1.53 -1.09 10.51
C PRO A 200 -2.51 -0.01 10.02
N LEU A 201 -3.54 -0.41 9.29
CA LEU A 201 -4.50 0.44 8.57
C LEU A 201 -3.88 1.26 7.40
N GLY A 202 -2.64 1.01 7.04
CA GLY A 202 -1.96 1.68 5.92
C GLY A 202 -2.17 1.02 4.56
N GLY A 203 -2.98 -0.03 4.49
CA GLY A 203 -3.27 -0.73 3.23
C GLY A 203 -2.25 -1.81 2.87
N ALA A 204 -1.93 -1.90 1.61
CA ALA A 204 -0.98 -2.86 1.04
C ALA A 204 -0.38 -2.30 -0.24
N THR A 205 0.70 -2.93 -0.71
CA THR A 205 1.16 -2.82 -2.09
C THR A 205 1.04 -4.17 -2.79
N ASP A 206 1.17 -4.21 -4.09
CA ASP A 206 1.13 -5.46 -4.85
C ASP A 206 2.20 -6.47 -4.40
N SER A 207 3.30 -6.01 -3.76
CA SER A 207 4.32 -6.90 -3.21
C SER A 207 3.77 -7.93 -2.22
N ALA A 208 2.69 -7.58 -1.49
CA ALA A 208 2.03 -8.51 -0.59
C ALA A 208 1.41 -9.71 -1.33
N ALA A 209 0.81 -9.49 -2.49
CA ALA A 209 0.23 -10.57 -3.29
C ALA A 209 1.32 -11.51 -3.83
N PHE A 210 2.43 -10.95 -4.32
CA PHE A 210 3.58 -11.72 -4.78
C PHE A 210 4.20 -12.55 -3.64
N ALA A 211 4.42 -11.93 -2.47
CA ALA A 211 4.96 -12.61 -1.30
C ALA A 211 4.02 -13.73 -0.79
N GLN A 212 2.69 -13.50 -0.79
CA GLN A 212 1.70 -14.52 -0.42
C GLN A 212 1.66 -15.68 -1.42
N ALA A 213 1.99 -15.43 -2.68
CA ALA A 213 2.14 -16.47 -3.69
C ALA A 213 3.44 -17.26 -3.60
N GLY A 214 4.34 -16.90 -2.67
CA GLY A 214 5.63 -17.56 -2.47
C GLY A 214 6.76 -16.98 -3.34
N LEU A 215 6.52 -15.89 -4.05
CA LEU A 215 7.52 -15.21 -4.87
C LEU A 215 8.38 -14.27 -4.02
N ARG A 216 9.64 -14.09 -4.43
CA ARG A 216 10.60 -13.22 -3.73
C ARG A 216 10.34 -11.76 -4.09
N ALA A 217 9.61 -11.06 -3.25
CA ALA A 217 9.13 -9.72 -3.54
C ALA A 217 9.34 -8.74 -2.39
N THR A 218 9.42 -7.45 -2.74
CA THR A 218 9.35 -6.33 -1.78
C THR A 218 8.64 -5.12 -2.40
N GLY A 219 8.09 -4.26 -1.53
CA GLY A 219 7.51 -2.98 -1.92
C GLY A 219 8.50 -1.84 -1.74
N ILE A 220 8.53 -0.92 -2.69
CA ILE A 220 9.26 0.35 -2.65
C ILE A 220 8.23 1.46 -2.64
N THR A 221 8.27 2.30 -1.61
CA THR A 221 7.36 3.43 -1.44
C THR A 221 8.11 4.73 -1.21
N GLY A 222 7.49 5.84 -1.50
CA GLY A 222 8.09 7.17 -1.33
C GLY A 222 7.12 8.17 -0.71
N LEU A 223 6.10 7.69 0.02
CA LEU A 223 5.12 8.55 0.66
C LEU A 223 5.34 8.65 2.17
N ASN A 224 4.92 9.77 2.74
CA ASN A 224 4.78 9.90 4.18
C ASN A 224 3.55 9.13 4.66
N HIS A 225 3.75 8.07 5.42
CA HIS A 225 2.66 7.26 5.97
C HIS A 225 1.72 7.98 6.96
N LYS A 226 1.97 9.25 7.24
CA LYS A 226 0.98 10.13 7.90
C LYS A 226 -0.09 10.65 6.94
N LEU A 227 -0.20 10.04 5.77
CA LEU A 227 -1.12 10.35 4.69
C LEU A 227 -1.05 11.81 4.23
N GLU A 228 -0.35 12.01 3.14
CA GLU A 228 -0.26 13.30 2.48
C GLU A 228 -1.66 13.74 1.97
N SER A 229 -1.88 15.04 1.91
CA SER A 229 -3.18 15.60 1.52
C SER A 229 -3.55 15.35 0.05
N TYR A 230 -2.61 14.91 -0.77
CA TYR A 230 -2.86 14.52 -2.16
C TYR A 230 -3.38 13.09 -2.27
N TYR A 231 -2.98 12.19 -1.36
CA TYR A 231 -3.24 10.75 -1.44
C TYR A 231 -4.74 10.47 -1.55
N HIS A 232 -5.13 9.74 -2.59
CA HIS A 232 -6.52 9.46 -2.95
C HIS A 232 -7.40 10.73 -3.07
N THR A 233 -6.83 11.83 -3.55
CA THR A 233 -7.59 13.07 -3.77
C THR A 233 -7.33 13.64 -5.16
N ARG A 234 -8.18 14.56 -5.59
CA ARG A 234 -7.99 15.32 -6.84
C ARG A 234 -6.73 16.19 -6.87
N ARG A 235 -5.96 16.24 -5.78
CA ARG A 235 -4.66 16.91 -5.72
C ARG A 235 -3.53 16.00 -6.20
N ASP A 236 -3.80 14.71 -6.41
CA ASP A 236 -2.82 13.77 -6.96
C ASP A 236 -2.73 13.89 -8.47
N THR A 237 -2.11 14.97 -8.92
CA THR A 237 -1.92 15.34 -10.32
C THR A 237 -0.44 15.38 -10.68
N TYR A 238 -0.13 15.41 -11.97
CA TYR A 238 1.25 15.44 -12.45
C TYR A 238 2.05 16.64 -11.90
N ASP A 239 1.40 17.78 -11.66
CA ASP A 239 2.05 18.97 -11.10
C ASP A 239 2.55 18.76 -9.66
N ASN A 240 2.05 17.71 -8.99
CA ASN A 240 2.42 17.32 -7.63
C ASN A 240 3.43 16.17 -7.60
N MET A 241 3.97 15.77 -8.75
CA MET A 241 5.02 14.75 -8.79
C MET A 241 6.38 15.35 -8.42
N ASN A 242 7.23 14.54 -7.79
CA ASN A 242 8.56 14.96 -7.36
C ASN A 242 9.64 14.30 -8.22
N GLU A 243 10.25 15.09 -9.11
CA GLU A 243 11.28 14.61 -10.03
C GLU A 243 12.46 13.99 -9.29
N LYS A 244 12.88 14.58 -8.17
CA LYS A 244 14.02 14.05 -7.39
C LYS A 244 13.68 12.70 -6.77
N GLY A 245 12.47 12.52 -6.23
CA GLY A 245 12.03 11.24 -5.68
C GLY A 245 12.04 10.15 -6.74
N LEU A 246 11.54 10.47 -7.93
CA LEU A 246 11.54 9.55 -9.06
C LEU A 246 12.97 9.24 -9.53
N ALA A 247 13.83 10.25 -9.66
CA ALA A 247 15.23 10.07 -10.10
C ALA A 247 16.04 9.26 -9.08
N ASP A 248 15.89 9.52 -7.79
CA ASP A 248 16.56 8.77 -6.73
C ASP A 248 16.14 7.28 -6.75
N CYS A 249 14.84 7.02 -6.81
CA CYS A 249 14.31 5.65 -6.89
C CYS A 249 14.78 4.93 -8.15
N TYR A 250 14.78 5.61 -9.30
CA TYR A 250 15.28 5.10 -10.56
C TYR A 250 16.76 4.71 -10.47
N ALA A 251 17.61 5.61 -9.97
CA ALA A 251 19.04 5.34 -9.84
C ALA A 251 19.32 4.12 -8.95
N VAL A 252 18.59 4.00 -7.84
CA VAL A 252 18.72 2.82 -6.96
C VAL A 252 18.28 1.56 -7.69
N SER A 253 17.20 1.63 -8.45
CA SER A 253 16.67 0.47 -9.19
C SER A 253 17.63 -0.02 -10.28
N VAL A 254 18.25 0.89 -11.02
CA VAL A 254 19.31 0.55 -11.99
C VAL A 254 20.48 -0.12 -11.28
N LYS A 255 20.90 0.43 -10.14
CA LYS A 255 22.00 -0.15 -9.34
C LYS A 255 21.68 -1.55 -8.82
N VAL A 256 20.42 -1.81 -8.45
CA VAL A 256 19.93 -3.15 -8.08
C VAL A 256 20.11 -4.12 -9.24
N LEU A 257 19.75 -3.72 -10.46
CA LEU A 257 19.88 -4.55 -11.64
C LEU A 257 21.34 -4.89 -11.93
N GLU A 258 22.23 -3.91 -11.90
CA GLU A 258 23.67 -4.14 -12.07
C GLU A 258 24.22 -5.15 -11.07
N LYS A 259 23.85 -5.02 -9.79
CA LYS A 259 24.28 -5.94 -8.73
C LYS A 259 23.69 -7.33 -8.89
N PHE A 260 22.42 -7.42 -9.25
CA PHE A 260 21.76 -8.70 -9.48
C PHE A 260 22.39 -9.45 -10.65
N ASP A 261 22.61 -8.77 -11.78
CA ASP A 261 23.23 -9.34 -12.96
C ASP A 261 24.68 -9.82 -12.70
N ALA A 262 25.46 -9.03 -11.95
CA ALA A 262 26.79 -9.41 -11.54
C ALA A 262 26.80 -10.60 -10.56
N GLY A 263 25.82 -10.72 -9.67
CA GLY A 263 25.68 -11.81 -8.71
C GLY A 263 25.27 -13.14 -9.36
N ALA A 264 24.60 -13.10 -10.51
CA ALA A 264 24.21 -14.30 -11.25
C ALA A 264 25.42 -15.11 -11.80
N LYS A 265 26.62 -14.54 -11.76
CA LYS A 265 27.87 -15.19 -12.14
C LYS A 265 28.53 -16.01 -11.04
N GLN A 266 28.03 -15.97 -9.80
CA GLN A 266 28.53 -16.69 -8.65
C GLN A 266 27.68 -17.93 -8.32
#